data_df509b7e8fc8698d9b0ca6b4765853fd
#
_entry.id   df509b7e8fc8698d9b0ca6b4765853fd
#
_cell.length_a   1.000
_cell.length_b   1.000
_cell.length_c   1.000
_cell.angle_alpha   90.00
_cell.angle_beta   90.00
_cell.angle_gamma   90.00
#
_symmetry.space_group_name_H-M   'P 1'
#
loop_
_entity.id
_entity.type
_entity.pdbx_description
1 polymer ?
#
loop_
_entity_poly.entity_id
_entity_poly.type
_entity_poly.pdbx_seq_one_letter_code
_entity_poly.pdbx_strand_id
1 'polypeptide(L)' 'FDENNLRTEIRKYLKRYSLKDVVNLVSVKNKLPKKKVYNLCLKMKK' A
#
# COMPACT_ATOMS: atom_id res chain seq x y z
N PHE A 1 4.45 -11.19 8.37
CA PHE A 1 4.37 -10.15 7.36
C PHE A 1 4.77 -10.70 6.00
N ASP A 2 3.85 -10.69 5.06
CA ASP A 2 4.09 -11.18 3.71
C ASP A 2 4.05 -10.01 2.72
N GLU A 3 5.21 -9.65 2.18
CA GLU A 3 5.31 -8.53 1.27
C GLU A 3 4.53 -8.74 -0.03
N ASN A 4 4.49 -9.98 -0.52
CA ASN A 4 3.74 -10.28 -1.74
C ASN A 4 2.24 -10.08 -1.55
N ASN A 5 1.72 -10.52 -0.42
CA ASN A 5 0.31 -10.29 -0.10
C ASN A 5 0.02 -8.79 0.03
N LEU A 6 0.93 -8.07 0.65
CA LEU A 6 0.80 -6.63 0.81
C LEU A 6 0.77 -5.92 -0.54
N ARG A 7 1.66 -6.30 -1.43
CA ARG A 7 1.70 -5.74 -2.79
C ARG A 7 0.41 -6.01 -3.55
N THR A 8 -0.10 -7.22 -3.45
CA THR A 8 -1.37 -7.58 -4.10
C THR A 8 -2.51 -6.73 -3.57
N GLU A 9 -2.55 -6.53 -2.26
CA GLU A 9 -3.56 -5.71 -1.62
C GLU A 9 -3.47 -4.25 -2.08
N ILE A 10 -2.25 -3.72 -2.10
CA ILE A 10 -2.04 -2.34 -2.57
C ILE A 10 -2.50 -2.18 -4.02
N ARG A 11 -2.17 -3.15 -4.87
CA ARG A 11 -2.56 -3.10 -6.28
C ARG A 11 -4.08 -3.06 -6.43
N LYS A 12 -4.80 -3.84 -5.64
CA LYS A 12 -6.26 -3.85 -5.66
C LYS A 12 -6.83 -2.49 -5.27
N TYR A 13 -6.28 -1.90 -4.22
CA TYR A 13 -6.77 -0.60 -3.75
C TYR A 13 -6.43 0.53 -4.71
N LEU A 14 -5.28 0.46 -5.38
CA LEU A 14 -4.89 1.50 -6.34
C LEU A 14 -5.84 1.61 -7.51
N LYS A 15 -6.61 0.56 -7.79
CA LYS A 15 -7.61 0.60 -8.84
C LYS A 15 -8.84 1.41 -8.44
N ARG A 16 -9.09 1.56 -7.14
CA ARG A 16 -10.26 2.22 -6.62
C ARG A 16 -9.96 3.53 -5.90
N TYR A 17 -8.81 3.60 -5.29
CA TYR A 17 -8.45 4.73 -4.42
C TYR A 17 -7.20 5.42 -4.95
N SER A 18 -7.02 6.67 -4.51
CA SER A 18 -5.80 7.40 -4.83
C SER A 18 -4.63 6.83 -4.02
N LEU A 19 -3.42 7.17 -4.45
CA LEU A 19 -2.21 6.72 -3.75
C LEU A 19 -2.25 7.09 -2.27
N LYS A 20 -2.65 8.30 -1.98
CA LYS A 20 -2.71 8.81 -0.61
C LYS A 20 -3.67 7.99 0.24
N ASP A 21 -4.84 7.68 -0.29
CA ASP A 21 -5.82 6.88 0.44
C ASP A 21 -5.33 5.45 0.64
N VAL A 22 -4.69 4.89 -0.37
CA VAL A 22 -4.15 3.53 -0.27
C VAL A 22 -3.10 3.43 0.82
N VAL A 23 -2.18 4.40 0.86
CA VAL A 23 -1.14 4.43 1.90
C VAL A 23 -1.78 4.46 3.29
N ASN A 24 -2.78 5.30 3.47
CA ASN A 24 -3.45 5.42 4.75
C ASN A 24 -4.17 4.11 5.13
N LEU A 25 -4.96 3.57 4.23
CA LEU A 25 -5.72 2.35 4.48
C LEU A 25 -4.82 1.17 4.81
N VAL A 26 -3.83 0.94 3.98
CA VAL A 26 -2.93 -0.21 4.15
C VAL A 26 -2.08 -0.07 5.41
N SER A 27 -1.60 1.12 5.70
CA SER A 27 -0.78 1.33 6.90
C SER A 27 -1.58 1.07 8.17
N VAL A 28 -2.81 1.53 8.23
CA VAL A 28 -3.67 1.31 9.40
C VAL A 28 -4.05 -0.16 9.52
N LYS A 29 -4.46 -0.75 8.40
CA LYS A 29 -4.92 -2.14 8.41
C LYS A 29 -3.82 -3.11 8.83
N ASN A 30 -2.60 -2.88 8.38
CA ASN A 30 -1.47 -3.78 8.65
C ASN A 30 -0.57 -3.29 9.77
N LYS A 31 -0.92 -2.19 10.40
CA LYS A 31 -0.13 -1.57 11.49
C LYS A 31 1.30 -1.30 11.04
N LEU A 32 1.46 -0.80 9.84
CA LEU A 32 2.76 -0.45 9.28
C LEU A 32 2.92 1.07 9.22
N PRO A 33 4.17 1.57 9.26
CA PRO A 33 4.38 3.00 9.11
C PRO A 33 4.01 3.45 7.69
N LYS A 34 3.39 4.60 7.60
CA LYS A 34 2.96 5.14 6.31
C LYS A 34 4.13 5.28 5.34
N LYS A 35 5.28 5.64 5.86
CA LYS A 35 6.48 5.79 5.06
C LYS A 35 6.84 4.51 4.33
N LYS A 36 6.75 3.38 5.04
CA LYS A 36 7.06 2.08 4.45
C LYS A 36 6.05 1.72 3.36
N VAL A 37 4.77 1.94 3.64
CA VAL A 37 3.71 1.65 2.67
C VAL A 37 3.86 2.56 1.44
N TYR A 38 4.16 3.82 1.67
CA TYR A 38 4.36 4.77 0.58
C TYR A 38 5.50 4.34 -0.33
N ASN A 39 6.62 3.91 0.25
CA ASN A 39 7.76 3.43 -0.52
C ASN A 39 7.40 2.21 -1.37
N LEU A 40 6.62 1.28 -0.80
CA LEU A 40 6.15 0.13 -1.56
C LEU A 40 5.27 0.55 -2.73
N CYS A 41 4.39 1.50 -2.50
CA CYS A 41 3.51 2.01 -3.54
C CYS A 41 4.32 2.65 -4.68
N LEU A 42 5.36 3.40 -4.35
CA LEU A 42 6.21 4.02 -5.35
C LEU A 42 6.94 2.99 -6.20
N LYS A 43 7.38 1.90 -5.59
CA LYS A 43 8.04 0.82 -6.33
C LYS A 43 7.08 0.13 -7.29
N MET A 44 5.83 0.02 -6.91
CA MET A 44 4.82 -0.64 -7.73
C MET A 44 4.26 0.24 -8.83
N LYS A 45 4.39 1.53 -8.66
CA LYS A 45 3.78 2.49 -9.57
C LYS A 45 4.57 2.71 -10.87
N LYS A 46 5.60 2.02 -11.06
CA LYS A 46 6.38 2.18 -12.28
C LYS A 46 5.51 2.18 -13.54
#